data_230e96b50e37275cd4596bf66d968f46
#
_entry.id   230e96b50e37275cd4596bf66d968f46
#
_cell.length_a   1.000
_cell.length_b   1.000
_cell.length_c   1.000
_cell.angle_alpha   90.00
_cell.angle_beta   90.00
_cell.angle_gamma   90.00
#
_symmetry.space_group_name_H-M   'P 1'
#
loop_
_entity.id
_entity.type
_entity.pdbx_description
1 polymer ?
#
loop_
_entity_poly.entity_id
_entity_poly.type
_entity_poly.pdbx_seq_one_letter_code
_entity_poly.pdbx_strand_id
1 'polypeptide(L)'
;EAKEIIENMDNSPEIDANVSIEWYNKGINLLAEGRGSDALSSFEKAIGGAPREELELRVKAQAGRGHALYQMGKYGDSIRSYHTAISMDPEAVSGKLLYNMGSSYASLELFQDAVKCFIQAIDRGLDENDRDLCKKQLSRCKILAKEQAKRSNR
;
A
#
# COMPACT_ATOMS: atom_id res chain seq x y z
N GLU A 1 -40.27 -21.75 9.49
CA GLU A 1 -38.96 -22.42 9.63
C GLU A 1 -38.06 -22.21 8.40
N ALA A 2 -38.54 -22.49 7.18
CA ALA A 2 -37.78 -22.32 5.96
C ALA A 2 -37.50 -20.83 5.65
N LYS A 3 -38.41 -19.91 6.01
CA LYS A 3 -38.21 -18.46 5.85
C LYS A 3 -37.15 -17.89 6.79
N GLU A 4 -37.07 -18.37 8.04
CA GLU A 4 -36.04 -17.96 8.99
C GLU A 4 -34.65 -18.42 8.57
N ILE A 5 -34.55 -19.62 8.00
CA ILE A 5 -33.27 -20.15 7.49
C ILE A 5 -32.80 -19.35 6.27
N ILE A 6 -33.71 -18.98 5.37
CA ILE A 6 -33.39 -18.16 4.18
C ILE A 6 -33.00 -16.73 4.57
N GLU A 7 -33.71 -16.12 5.52
CA GLU A 7 -33.37 -14.79 6.03
C GLU A 7 -32.01 -14.78 6.73
N ASN A 8 -31.66 -15.83 7.46
CA ASN A 8 -30.36 -15.97 8.10
C ASN A 8 -29.21 -16.23 7.12
N MET A 9 -29.50 -16.81 5.95
CA MET A 9 -28.51 -17.03 4.89
C MET A 9 -28.20 -15.76 4.10
N ASP A 10 -29.19 -14.86 3.93
CA ASP A 10 -29.03 -13.60 3.23
C ASP A 10 -28.34 -12.51 4.09
N ASN A 11 -28.25 -12.71 5.40
CA ASN A 11 -27.58 -11.82 6.35
C ASN A 11 -26.18 -12.28 6.74
N SER A 12 -25.45 -12.92 5.81
CA SER A 12 -24.06 -13.31 6.05
C SER A 12 -23.21 -12.05 6.29
N PRO A 13 -22.60 -11.88 7.48
CA PRO A 13 -21.79 -10.69 7.78
C PRO A 13 -20.52 -10.59 6.94
N GLU A 14 -20.21 -11.60 6.16
CA GLU A 14 -19.01 -11.68 5.32
C GLU A 14 -19.09 -10.83 4.05
N ILE A 15 -20.28 -10.28 3.71
CA ILE A 15 -20.52 -9.56 2.44
C ILE A 15 -20.92 -8.10 2.67
N ASP A 16 -20.73 -7.55 3.86
CA ASP A 16 -21.08 -6.16 4.14
C ASP A 16 -19.92 -5.22 3.86
N ALA A 17 -20.00 -4.52 2.71
CA ALA A 17 -19.00 -3.52 2.32
C ALA A 17 -18.87 -2.41 3.38
N ASN A 18 -19.94 -2.06 4.10
CA ASN A 18 -19.91 -1.01 5.13
C ASN A 18 -18.99 -1.38 6.29
N VAL A 19 -18.99 -2.65 6.72
CA VAL A 19 -18.10 -3.13 7.79
C VAL A 19 -16.65 -3.04 7.34
N SER A 20 -16.35 -3.42 6.10
CA SER A 20 -15.00 -3.32 5.55
C SER A 20 -14.53 -1.87 5.43
N ILE A 21 -15.41 -0.96 5.04
CA ILE A 21 -15.13 0.49 4.98
C ILE A 21 -14.80 1.02 6.38
N GLU A 22 -15.53 0.60 7.41
CA GLU A 22 -15.26 1.00 8.80
C GLU A 22 -13.88 0.52 9.26
N TRP A 23 -13.52 -0.73 8.96
CA TRP A 23 -12.19 -1.25 9.26
C TRP A 23 -11.09 -0.50 8.51
N TYR A 24 -11.31 -0.19 7.23
CA TYR A 24 -10.40 0.61 6.45
C TYR A 24 -10.18 2.00 7.06
N ASN A 25 -11.25 2.69 7.40
CA ASN A 25 -11.19 4.02 8.01
C ASN A 25 -10.47 3.99 9.36
N LYS A 26 -10.71 2.96 10.16
CA LYS A 26 -9.99 2.75 11.41
C LYS A 26 -8.50 2.56 11.17
N GLY A 27 -8.14 1.78 10.15
CA GLY A 27 -6.75 1.58 9.75
C GLY A 27 -6.06 2.88 9.37
N ILE A 28 -6.72 3.74 8.58
CA ILE A 28 -6.21 5.06 8.19
C ILE A 28 -5.95 5.94 9.42
N ASN A 29 -6.88 5.97 10.38
CA ASN A 29 -6.71 6.74 11.61
C ASN A 29 -5.54 6.22 12.45
N LEU A 30 -5.39 4.90 12.54
CA LEU A 30 -4.28 4.27 13.27
C LEU A 30 -2.93 4.55 12.61
N LEU A 31 -2.87 4.58 11.27
CA LEU A 31 -1.65 5.00 10.55
C LEU A 31 -1.27 6.43 10.92
N ALA A 32 -2.24 7.35 10.95
CA ALA A 32 -2.01 8.75 11.28
C ALA A 32 -1.47 8.91 12.72
N GLU A 33 -1.83 7.99 13.62
CA GLU A 33 -1.34 7.95 15.00
C GLU A 33 0.04 7.26 15.13
N GLY A 34 0.59 6.74 14.03
CA GLY A 34 1.84 5.97 14.06
C GLY A 34 1.71 4.56 14.62
N ARG A 35 0.48 4.02 14.69
CA ARG A 35 0.18 2.70 15.24
C ARG A 35 0.11 1.66 14.12
N GLY A 36 1.25 1.39 13.49
CA GLY A 36 1.34 0.50 12.32
C GLY A 36 0.80 -0.91 12.55
N SER A 37 1.11 -1.53 13.68
CA SER A 37 0.67 -2.90 14.00
C SER A 37 -0.86 -3.00 14.12
N ASP A 38 -1.48 -2.05 14.81
CA ASP A 38 -2.95 -2.00 14.94
C ASP A 38 -3.61 -1.67 13.60
N ALA A 39 -3.00 -0.75 12.84
CA ALA A 39 -3.46 -0.41 11.49
C ALA A 39 -3.43 -1.63 10.57
N LEU A 40 -2.36 -2.43 10.61
CA LEU A 40 -2.23 -3.66 9.82
C LEU A 40 -3.39 -4.60 10.09
N SER A 41 -3.71 -4.85 11.35
CA SER A 41 -4.83 -5.69 11.75
C SER A 41 -6.16 -5.18 11.18
N SER A 42 -6.40 -3.87 11.24
CA SER A 42 -7.60 -3.24 10.69
C SER A 42 -7.70 -3.39 9.17
N PHE A 43 -6.61 -3.17 8.45
CA PHE A 43 -6.59 -3.35 6.99
C PHE A 43 -6.78 -4.81 6.58
N GLU A 44 -6.23 -5.76 7.31
CA GLU A 44 -6.45 -7.18 7.05
C GLU A 44 -7.90 -7.58 7.23
N LYS A 45 -8.58 -7.03 8.23
CA LYS A 45 -10.02 -7.23 8.41
C LYS A 45 -10.82 -6.59 7.28
N ALA A 46 -10.42 -5.41 6.81
CA ALA A 46 -11.05 -4.77 5.67
C ALA A 46 -10.90 -5.62 4.40
N ILE A 47 -9.72 -6.17 4.15
CA ILE A 47 -9.45 -7.03 3.00
C ILE A 47 -10.29 -8.30 3.06
N GLY A 48 -10.32 -8.96 4.23
CA GLY A 48 -11.04 -10.21 4.42
C GLY A 48 -12.54 -10.10 4.27
N GLY A 49 -13.12 -8.94 4.61
CA GLY A 49 -14.55 -8.68 4.54
C GLY A 49 -15.02 -7.96 3.27
N ALA A 50 -14.10 -7.46 2.44
CA ALA A 50 -14.48 -6.69 1.26
C ALA A 50 -15.05 -7.60 0.15
N PRO A 51 -16.25 -7.29 -0.38
CA PRO A 51 -16.78 -8.02 -1.52
C PRO A 51 -15.88 -7.91 -2.75
N ARG A 52 -15.91 -8.93 -3.63
CA ARG A 52 -15.09 -8.95 -4.85
C ARG A 52 -15.38 -7.78 -5.78
N GLU A 53 -16.63 -7.32 -5.82
CA GLU A 53 -17.09 -6.22 -6.67
C GLU A 53 -16.55 -4.86 -6.21
N GLU A 54 -16.17 -4.76 -4.94
CA GLU A 54 -15.64 -3.53 -4.35
C GLU A 54 -14.12 -3.40 -4.61
N LEU A 55 -13.76 -3.33 -5.89
CA LEU A 55 -12.36 -3.31 -6.32
C LEU A 55 -11.61 -2.12 -5.74
N GLU A 56 -12.21 -0.93 -5.75
CA GLU A 56 -11.58 0.28 -5.22
C GLU A 56 -11.23 0.14 -3.74
N LEU A 57 -12.16 -0.38 -2.94
CA LEU A 57 -11.95 -0.62 -1.51
C LEU A 57 -10.82 -1.64 -1.30
N ARG A 58 -10.82 -2.70 -2.07
CA ARG A 58 -9.81 -3.77 -1.97
C ARG A 58 -8.42 -3.26 -2.31
N VAL A 59 -8.30 -2.44 -3.36
CA VAL A 59 -7.03 -1.82 -3.75
C VAL A 59 -6.53 -0.89 -2.64
N LYS A 60 -7.40 -0.03 -2.12
CA LYS A 60 -7.07 0.90 -1.03
C LYS A 60 -6.66 0.18 0.24
N ALA A 61 -7.34 -0.91 0.59
CA ALA A 61 -7.02 -1.71 1.78
C ALA A 61 -5.67 -2.41 1.64
N GLN A 62 -5.35 -2.93 0.46
CA GLN A 62 -4.02 -3.51 0.18
C GLN A 62 -2.92 -2.45 0.25
N ALA A 63 -3.15 -1.26 -0.30
CA ALA A 63 -2.21 -0.15 -0.19
C ALA A 63 -2.03 0.27 1.28
N GLY A 64 -3.12 0.35 2.04
CA GLY A 64 -3.07 0.63 3.48
C GLY A 64 -2.25 -0.41 4.25
N ARG A 65 -2.43 -1.68 3.93
CA ARG A 65 -1.63 -2.77 4.49
C ARG A 65 -0.13 -2.54 4.21
N GLY A 66 0.21 -2.14 3.00
CA GLY A 66 1.58 -1.80 2.63
C GLY A 66 2.14 -0.64 3.46
N HIS A 67 1.34 0.41 3.69
CA HIS A 67 1.72 1.55 4.52
C HIS A 67 1.95 1.14 5.98
N ALA A 68 1.11 0.29 6.53
CA ALA A 68 1.25 -0.21 7.89
C ALA A 68 2.53 -1.03 8.05
N LEU A 69 2.81 -1.92 7.10
CA LEU A 69 4.03 -2.72 7.08
C LEU A 69 5.28 -1.84 6.95
N TYR A 70 5.20 -0.77 6.16
CA TYR A 70 6.28 0.20 6.05
C TYR A 70 6.57 0.87 7.41
N GLN A 71 5.53 1.35 8.10
CA GLN A 71 5.69 1.94 9.45
C GLN A 71 6.32 0.97 10.46
N MET A 72 6.06 -0.32 10.29
CA MET A 72 6.62 -1.38 11.15
C MET A 72 8.06 -1.76 10.76
N GLY A 73 8.61 -1.16 9.71
CA GLY A 73 9.93 -1.50 9.19
C GLY A 73 9.97 -2.82 8.38
N LYS A 74 8.82 -3.37 8.06
CA LYS A 74 8.69 -4.62 7.26
C LYS A 74 8.63 -4.28 5.78
N TYR A 75 9.75 -3.83 5.25
CA TYR A 75 9.81 -3.25 3.90
C TYR A 75 9.54 -4.26 2.78
N GLY A 76 10.04 -5.48 2.89
CA GLY A 76 9.77 -6.53 1.91
C GLY A 76 8.30 -6.89 1.81
N ASP A 77 7.64 -7.05 2.95
CA ASP A 77 6.20 -7.33 3.01
C ASP A 77 5.37 -6.13 2.53
N SER A 78 5.82 -4.91 2.83
CA SER A 78 5.22 -3.68 2.32
C SER A 78 5.20 -3.67 0.79
N ILE A 79 6.33 -3.97 0.17
CA ILE A 79 6.46 -4.05 -1.30
C ILE A 79 5.50 -5.08 -1.88
N ARG A 80 5.36 -6.24 -1.26
CA ARG A 80 4.41 -7.28 -1.70
C ARG A 80 2.97 -6.79 -1.68
N SER A 81 2.58 -6.09 -0.63
CA SER A 81 1.22 -5.52 -0.53
C SER A 81 0.97 -4.47 -1.61
N TYR A 82 1.95 -3.62 -1.88
CA TYR A 82 1.85 -2.64 -2.96
C TYR A 82 1.74 -3.30 -4.34
N HIS A 83 2.53 -4.34 -4.60
CA HIS A 83 2.42 -5.10 -5.85
C HIS A 83 1.06 -5.77 -5.99
N THR A 84 0.50 -6.28 -4.91
CA THR A 84 -0.86 -6.85 -4.93
C THR A 84 -1.88 -5.79 -5.33
N ALA A 85 -1.81 -4.60 -4.74
CA ALA A 85 -2.70 -3.48 -5.10
C ALA A 85 -2.56 -3.10 -6.58
N ILE A 86 -1.34 -2.98 -7.07
CA ILE A 86 -1.04 -2.65 -8.47
C ILE A 86 -1.61 -3.72 -9.42
N SER A 87 -1.44 -5.00 -9.06
CA SER A 87 -1.94 -6.12 -9.87
C SER A 87 -3.46 -6.16 -9.93
N MET A 88 -4.15 -5.72 -8.88
CA MET A 88 -5.60 -5.67 -8.83
C MET A 88 -6.17 -4.62 -9.77
N ASP A 89 -5.57 -3.43 -9.79
CA ASP A 89 -5.99 -2.34 -10.66
C ASP A 89 -4.82 -1.38 -10.93
N PRO A 90 -4.08 -1.58 -12.03
CA PRO A 90 -2.95 -0.70 -12.36
C PRO A 90 -3.34 0.76 -12.59
N GLU A 91 -4.57 1.01 -13.05
CA GLU A 91 -5.06 2.37 -13.31
C GLU A 91 -5.37 3.14 -12.02
N ALA A 92 -5.70 2.43 -10.94
CA ALA A 92 -6.00 3.03 -9.65
C ALA A 92 -4.76 3.35 -8.80
N VAL A 93 -3.57 3.04 -9.31
CA VAL A 93 -2.32 3.27 -8.58
C VAL A 93 -2.02 4.75 -8.46
N SER A 94 -1.90 5.25 -7.23
CA SER A 94 -1.58 6.64 -6.95
C SER A 94 -0.06 6.89 -6.99
N GLY A 95 0.32 8.15 -7.24
CA GLY A 95 1.72 8.57 -7.08
C GLY A 95 2.23 8.33 -5.67
N LYS A 96 1.38 8.54 -4.66
CA LYS A 96 1.72 8.30 -3.24
C LYS A 96 2.08 6.84 -2.96
N LEU A 97 1.33 5.89 -3.51
CA LEU A 97 1.65 4.47 -3.39
C LEU A 97 3.04 4.18 -3.96
N LEU A 98 3.31 4.67 -5.17
CA LEU A 98 4.60 4.47 -5.84
C LEU A 98 5.75 5.14 -5.08
N TYR A 99 5.52 6.32 -4.52
CA TYR A 99 6.50 6.99 -3.66
C TYR A 99 6.84 6.15 -2.44
N ASN A 100 5.83 5.63 -1.74
CA ASN A 100 6.04 4.79 -0.56
C ASN A 100 6.70 3.46 -0.91
N MET A 101 6.34 2.87 -2.06
CA MET A 101 7.00 1.66 -2.54
C MET A 101 8.48 1.92 -2.83
N GLY A 102 8.79 3.05 -3.47
CA GLY A 102 10.17 3.48 -3.70
C GLY A 102 10.94 3.66 -2.40
N SER A 103 10.31 4.23 -1.37
CA SER A 103 10.91 4.39 -0.04
C SER A 103 11.21 3.02 0.60
N SER A 104 10.33 2.04 0.41
CA SER A 104 10.57 0.67 0.89
C SER A 104 11.76 0.02 0.19
N TYR A 105 11.86 0.18 -1.13
CA TYR A 105 13.01 -0.30 -1.88
C TYR A 105 14.31 0.37 -1.43
N ALA A 106 14.30 1.68 -1.24
CA ALA A 106 15.47 2.42 -0.77
C ALA A 106 15.91 1.95 0.62
N SER A 107 14.96 1.64 1.51
CA SER A 107 15.25 1.12 2.84
C SER A 107 15.92 -0.26 2.80
N LEU A 108 15.67 -1.03 1.76
CA LEU A 108 16.33 -2.32 1.50
C LEU A 108 17.60 -2.18 0.66
N GLU A 109 18.03 -0.96 0.38
CA GLU A 109 19.17 -0.65 -0.46
C GLU A 109 19.04 -1.18 -1.91
N LEU A 110 17.81 -1.35 -2.37
CA LEU A 110 17.48 -1.70 -3.75
C LEU A 110 17.26 -0.40 -4.54
N PHE A 111 18.35 0.34 -4.73
CA PHE A 111 18.30 1.73 -5.20
C PHE A 111 17.83 1.86 -6.65
N GLN A 112 18.14 0.92 -7.53
CA GLN A 112 17.65 0.95 -8.92
C GLN A 112 16.13 0.82 -8.97
N ASP A 113 15.57 -0.09 -8.17
CA ASP A 113 14.12 -0.27 -8.06
C ASP A 113 13.45 0.97 -7.45
N ALA A 114 14.08 1.56 -6.43
CA ALA A 114 13.62 2.81 -5.81
C ALA A 114 13.55 3.95 -6.84
N VAL A 115 14.60 4.10 -7.66
CA VAL A 115 14.65 5.12 -8.74
C VAL A 115 13.47 4.97 -9.69
N LYS A 116 13.19 3.75 -10.15
CA LYS A 116 12.05 3.48 -11.04
C LYS A 116 10.73 3.89 -10.41
N CYS A 117 10.53 3.55 -9.13
CA CYS A 117 9.30 3.90 -8.41
C CYS A 117 9.15 5.41 -8.26
N PHE A 118 10.21 6.12 -7.91
CA PHE A 118 10.17 7.57 -7.73
C PHE A 118 9.88 8.31 -9.04
N ILE A 119 10.46 7.87 -10.15
CA ILE A 119 10.17 8.42 -11.48
C ILE A 119 8.68 8.23 -11.81
N GLN A 120 8.15 7.04 -11.62
CA GLN A 120 6.74 6.74 -11.86
C GLN A 120 5.81 7.52 -10.93
N ALA A 121 6.23 7.71 -9.67
CA ALA A 121 5.46 8.48 -8.69
C ALA A 121 5.28 9.93 -9.12
N ILE A 122 6.37 10.57 -9.58
CA ILE A 122 6.34 11.95 -10.08
C ILE A 122 5.45 12.03 -11.33
N ASP A 123 5.58 11.08 -12.22
CA ASP A 123 4.81 11.01 -13.48
C ASP A 123 3.31 10.84 -13.23
N ARG A 124 2.93 10.02 -12.27
CA ARG A 124 1.53 9.82 -11.86
C ARG A 124 0.92 11.05 -11.19
N GLY A 125 1.73 11.80 -10.46
CA GLY A 125 1.34 13.00 -9.75
C GLY A 125 1.43 12.86 -8.23
N LEU A 126 2.04 13.85 -7.63
CA LEU A 126 2.19 14.01 -6.17
C LEU A 126 1.83 15.44 -5.81
N ASP A 127 1.39 15.66 -4.58
CA ASP A 127 1.27 17.02 -4.08
C ASP A 127 2.66 17.69 -4.06
N GLU A 128 2.69 19.01 -3.92
CA GLU A 128 3.94 19.78 -4.02
C GLU A 128 5.00 19.32 -3.02
N ASN A 129 4.60 19.10 -1.77
CA ASN A 129 5.53 18.67 -0.72
C ASN A 129 6.10 17.29 -0.99
N ASP A 130 5.24 16.33 -1.33
CA ASP A 130 5.65 14.97 -1.62
C ASP A 130 6.50 14.90 -2.89
N ARG A 131 6.18 15.72 -3.89
CA ARG A 131 6.98 15.81 -5.12
C ARG A 131 8.39 16.29 -4.84
N ASP A 132 8.55 17.33 -4.01
CA ASP A 132 9.86 17.86 -3.65
C ASP A 132 10.69 16.82 -2.88
N LEU A 133 10.07 16.14 -1.91
CA LEU A 133 10.70 15.05 -1.18
C LEU A 133 11.09 13.89 -2.11
N CYS A 134 10.20 13.53 -3.02
CA CYS A 134 10.44 12.47 -3.99
C CYS A 134 11.63 12.79 -4.90
N LYS A 135 11.72 14.02 -5.39
CA LYS A 135 12.84 14.48 -6.22
C LYS A 135 14.18 14.39 -5.48
N LYS A 136 14.20 14.75 -4.20
CA LYS A 136 15.39 14.63 -3.35
C LYS A 136 15.82 13.17 -3.18
N GLN A 137 14.87 12.30 -2.87
CA GLN A 137 15.12 10.87 -2.74
C GLN A 137 15.58 10.25 -4.06
N LEU A 138 14.97 10.65 -5.16
CA LEU A 138 15.36 10.20 -6.50
C LEU A 138 16.82 10.55 -6.80
N SER A 139 17.22 11.80 -6.57
CA SER A 139 18.61 12.24 -6.80
C SER A 139 19.58 11.44 -5.93
N ARG A 140 19.27 11.25 -4.66
CA ARG A 140 20.08 10.46 -3.73
C ARG A 140 20.22 9.01 -4.20
N CYS A 141 19.11 8.38 -4.55
CA CYS A 141 19.10 6.98 -4.97
C CYS A 141 19.82 6.75 -6.30
N LYS A 142 19.78 7.72 -7.23
CA LYS A 142 20.57 7.66 -8.46
C LYS A 142 22.07 7.58 -8.17
N ILE A 143 22.56 8.38 -7.23
CA ILE A 143 23.97 8.35 -6.82
C ILE A 143 24.31 7.02 -6.16
N LEU A 144 23.47 6.56 -5.23
CA LEU A 144 23.70 5.31 -4.51
C LEU A 144 23.65 4.09 -5.44
N ALA A 145 22.75 4.10 -6.44
CA ALA A 145 22.67 3.04 -7.44
C ALA A 145 23.96 2.95 -8.28
N LYS A 146 24.51 4.10 -8.67
CA LYS A 146 25.81 4.13 -9.41
C LYS A 146 26.95 3.59 -8.56
N GLU A 147 26.99 3.95 -7.29
CA GLU A 147 28.03 3.45 -6.37
C GLU A 147 27.93 1.93 -6.17
N GLN A 148 26.71 1.41 -6.04
CA GLN A 148 26.50 -0.04 -5.95
C GLN A 148 26.97 -0.77 -7.21
N ALA A 149 26.66 -0.23 -8.39
CA ALA A 149 27.07 -0.81 -9.66
C ALA A 149 28.61 -0.87 -9.77
N LYS A 150 29.30 0.17 -9.32
CA LYS A 150 30.78 0.20 -9.28
C LYS A 150 31.36 -0.85 -8.34
N ARG A 151 30.75 -1.07 -7.18
CA ARG A 151 31.18 -2.08 -6.20
C ARG A 151 30.99 -3.50 -6.75
N SER A 152 29.89 -3.74 -7.47
CA SER A 152 29.57 -5.04 -8.06
C SER A 152 30.55 -5.44 -9.18
N ASN A 153 31.17 -4.45 -9.84
CA ASN A 153 32.12 -4.67 -10.94
C ASN A 153 33.57 -4.79 -10.48
N ARG A 154 33.82 -4.80 -9.18
CA ARG A 154 35.14 -5.07 -8.60
C ARG A 154 35.24 -6.57 -8.24
#